data_f27b004491f62c984d11f792f7684e1d
#
_entry.id   f27b004491f62c984d11f792f7684e1d
#
_cell.length_a   1.000
_cell.length_b   1.000
_cell.length_c   1.000
_cell.angle_alpha   90.00
_cell.angle_beta   90.00
_cell.angle_gamma   90.00
#
_symmetry.space_group_name_H-M   'P 1'
#
loop_
_entity.id
_entity.type
_entity.pdbx_description
1 polymer ?
#
loop_
_entity_poly.entity_id
_entity_poly.type
_entity_poly.pdbx_seq_one_letter_code
_entity_poly.pdbx_strand_id
1 'polypeptide(L)'
;VEVLDADALRTTVCKGLGFDRKDRDENVARIGWICSMLSRHGVVSIAAVVSPYADAREQLRKTIPGFVEIYVKTPLSVCIKRDVKGMYAKAMAGKLSHFTGIDDPYEEPLHPEIVIETEKSSVSECVQSIIEWLERGDLLKVNLSSLLPFSGSV
;
A
#
# COMPACT_ATOMS: atom_id res chain seq x y z
N VAL A 1 11.37 -5.69 -8.38
CA VAL A 1 10.34 -4.93 -7.65
C VAL A 1 9.03 -5.07 -8.43
N GLU A 2 7.93 -5.35 -7.73
CA GLU A 2 6.60 -5.41 -8.31
C GLU A 2 5.69 -4.41 -7.61
N VAL A 3 4.89 -3.64 -8.38
CA VAL A 3 3.94 -2.66 -7.85
C VAL A 3 2.52 -3.19 -8.00
N LEU A 4 1.83 -3.33 -6.88
CA LEU A 4 0.46 -3.83 -6.78
C LEU A 4 -0.48 -2.66 -6.50
N ASP A 5 -1.08 -2.09 -7.55
CA ASP A 5 -2.08 -1.03 -7.45
C ASP A 5 -3.46 -1.65 -7.20
N ALA A 6 -4.10 -1.26 -6.10
CA ALA A 6 -5.40 -1.81 -5.71
C ALA A 6 -6.51 -1.51 -6.72
N ASP A 7 -6.48 -0.38 -7.43
CA ASP A 7 -7.47 -0.05 -8.45
C ASP A 7 -7.32 -0.99 -9.66
N ALA A 8 -6.08 -1.25 -10.09
CA ALA A 8 -5.80 -2.21 -11.16
C ALA A 8 -6.19 -3.64 -10.76
N LEU A 9 -5.89 -4.04 -9.51
CA LEU A 9 -6.23 -5.39 -9.01
C LEU A 9 -7.75 -5.60 -8.90
N ARG A 10 -8.54 -4.56 -8.66
CA ARG A 10 -10.01 -4.63 -8.68
C ARG A 10 -10.59 -4.95 -10.07
N THR A 11 -9.83 -4.78 -11.13
CA THR A 11 -10.26 -5.19 -12.48
C THR A 11 -9.92 -6.65 -12.80
N THR A 12 -9.07 -7.29 -11.97
CA THR A 12 -8.52 -8.63 -12.16
C THR A 12 -8.79 -9.54 -10.95
N VAL A 13 -7.79 -9.80 -10.12
CA VAL A 13 -7.84 -10.78 -9.03
C VAL A 13 -8.78 -10.38 -7.88
N CYS A 14 -9.09 -9.11 -7.74
CA CYS A 14 -10.05 -8.58 -6.77
C CYS A 14 -11.38 -8.15 -7.42
N LYS A 15 -11.62 -8.58 -8.66
CA LYS A 15 -12.86 -8.28 -9.38
C LYS A 15 -14.08 -8.82 -8.63
N GLY A 16 -15.14 -8.02 -8.58
CA GLY A 16 -16.41 -8.38 -7.94
C GLY A 16 -16.49 -8.01 -6.46
N LEU A 17 -15.39 -7.61 -5.81
CA LEU A 17 -15.45 -7.10 -4.45
C LEU A 17 -16.03 -5.68 -4.42
N GLY A 18 -16.93 -5.44 -3.46
CA GLY A 18 -17.46 -4.13 -3.14
C GLY A 18 -16.54 -3.29 -2.24
N PHE A 19 -17.15 -2.38 -1.47
CA PHE A 19 -16.43 -1.44 -0.61
C PHE A 19 -16.86 -1.52 0.87
N ASP A 20 -17.75 -2.45 1.23
CA ASP A 20 -18.06 -2.72 2.61
C ASP A 20 -16.84 -3.32 3.36
N ARG A 21 -16.91 -3.41 4.67
CA ARG A 21 -15.79 -3.89 5.51
C ARG A 21 -15.31 -5.27 5.07
N LYS A 22 -16.24 -6.20 4.85
CA LYS A 22 -15.91 -7.58 4.49
C LYS A 22 -15.14 -7.65 3.16
N ASP A 23 -15.62 -6.94 2.15
CA ASP A 23 -15.01 -6.92 0.83
C ASP A 23 -13.67 -6.18 0.83
N ARG A 24 -13.51 -5.16 1.69
CA ARG A 24 -12.23 -4.48 1.89
C ARG A 24 -11.21 -5.38 2.57
N ASP A 25 -11.60 -6.12 3.60
CA ASP A 25 -10.73 -7.08 4.28
C ASP A 25 -10.31 -8.21 3.34
N GLU A 26 -11.24 -8.74 2.55
CA GLU A 26 -10.94 -9.74 1.51
C GLU A 26 -9.99 -9.19 0.44
N ASN A 27 -10.19 -7.93 0.01
CA ASN A 27 -9.27 -7.28 -0.94
C ASN A 27 -7.85 -7.18 -0.39
N VAL A 28 -7.71 -6.76 0.86
CA VAL A 28 -6.41 -6.65 1.54
C VAL A 28 -5.77 -8.04 1.71
N ALA A 29 -6.55 -9.05 2.07
CA ALA A 29 -6.06 -10.42 2.23
C ALA A 29 -5.54 -11.00 0.91
N ARG A 30 -6.24 -10.82 -0.21
CA ARG A 30 -5.79 -11.27 -1.54
C ARG A 30 -4.50 -10.60 -1.97
N ILE A 31 -4.41 -9.27 -1.81
CA ILE A 31 -3.21 -8.52 -2.13
C ILE A 31 -2.04 -8.97 -1.25
N GLY A 32 -2.28 -9.14 0.06
CA GLY A 32 -1.28 -9.65 1.00
C GLY A 32 -0.79 -11.05 0.65
N TRP A 33 -1.68 -11.94 0.20
CA TRP A 33 -1.27 -13.27 -0.27
C TRP A 33 -0.33 -13.20 -1.48
N ILE A 34 -0.61 -12.32 -2.44
CA ILE A 34 0.27 -12.09 -3.60
C ILE A 34 1.62 -11.54 -3.13
N CYS A 35 1.62 -10.53 -2.25
CA CYS A 35 2.85 -9.97 -1.67
C CYS A 35 3.69 -11.05 -0.97
N SER A 36 3.05 -11.88 -0.16
CA SER A 36 3.71 -13.00 0.54
C SER A 36 4.34 -14.01 -0.43
N MET A 37 3.65 -14.33 -1.52
CA MET A 37 4.16 -15.22 -2.55
C MET A 37 5.39 -14.61 -3.24
N LEU A 38 5.31 -13.34 -3.65
CA LEU A 38 6.41 -12.62 -4.29
C LEU A 38 7.64 -12.52 -3.37
N SER A 39 7.43 -12.18 -2.09
CA SER A 39 8.51 -12.07 -1.10
C SER A 39 9.26 -13.38 -0.92
N ARG A 40 8.57 -14.52 -0.90
CA ARG A 40 9.23 -15.84 -0.81
C ARG A 40 10.13 -16.16 -2.02
N HIS A 41 9.93 -15.48 -3.13
CA HIS A 41 10.75 -15.60 -4.33
C HIS A 41 11.75 -14.43 -4.49
N GLY A 42 12.00 -13.67 -3.41
CA GLY A 42 12.97 -12.58 -3.41
C GLY A 42 12.53 -11.33 -4.17
N VAL A 43 11.24 -11.21 -4.48
CA VAL A 43 10.69 -10.02 -5.15
C VAL A 43 10.20 -9.02 -4.11
N VAL A 44 10.70 -7.80 -4.14
CA VAL A 44 10.16 -6.68 -3.36
C VAL A 44 8.81 -6.30 -3.95
N SER A 45 7.75 -6.36 -3.16
CA SER A 45 6.41 -5.94 -3.57
C SER A 45 6.00 -4.65 -2.88
N ILE A 46 5.46 -3.71 -3.64
CA ILE A 46 4.93 -2.44 -3.16
C ILE A 46 3.42 -2.46 -3.39
N ALA A 47 2.63 -2.54 -2.31
CA ALA A 47 1.18 -2.54 -2.40
C ALA A 47 0.61 -1.14 -2.10
N ALA A 48 0.01 -0.50 -3.11
CA ALA A 48 -0.69 0.77 -2.97
C ALA A 48 -2.18 0.50 -2.67
N VAL A 49 -2.53 0.48 -1.39
CA VAL A 49 -3.87 0.10 -0.90
C VAL A 49 -4.31 1.05 0.21
N VAL A 50 -5.57 1.44 0.25
CA VAL A 50 -6.13 2.25 1.36
C VAL A 50 -6.06 1.50 2.68
N SER A 51 -6.42 0.21 2.70
CA SER A 51 -6.37 -0.68 3.87
C SER A 51 -6.86 0.00 5.17
N PRO A 52 -8.16 0.37 5.26
CA PRO A 52 -8.63 1.29 6.28
C PRO A 52 -8.70 0.70 7.70
N TYR A 53 -8.70 -0.63 7.84
CA TYR A 53 -8.89 -1.31 9.12
C TYR A 53 -7.58 -1.85 9.69
N ALA A 54 -7.36 -1.61 10.99
CA ALA A 54 -6.11 -1.95 11.66
C ALA A 54 -5.89 -3.47 11.76
N ASP A 55 -6.95 -4.22 12.03
CA ASP A 55 -6.90 -5.68 12.16
C ASP A 55 -6.43 -6.38 10.86
N ALA A 56 -6.90 -5.90 9.70
CA ALA A 56 -6.45 -6.41 8.41
C ALA A 56 -4.93 -6.17 8.19
N ARG A 57 -4.42 -4.98 8.52
CA ARG A 57 -2.99 -4.65 8.43
C ARG A 57 -2.15 -5.49 9.40
N GLU A 58 -2.63 -5.65 10.63
CA GLU A 58 -1.97 -6.50 11.64
C GLU A 58 -1.90 -7.98 11.23
N GLN A 59 -2.89 -8.50 10.51
CA GLN A 59 -2.83 -9.86 9.96
C GLN A 59 -1.74 -9.97 8.90
N LEU A 60 -1.58 -8.98 8.04
CA LEU A 60 -0.49 -8.97 7.05
C LEU A 60 0.88 -8.92 7.73
N ARG A 61 1.04 -8.07 8.75
CA ARG A 61 2.27 -7.97 9.54
C ARG A 61 2.68 -9.30 10.15
N LYS A 62 1.73 -10.09 10.67
CA LYS A 62 1.99 -11.40 11.28
C LYS A 62 2.34 -12.49 10.25
N THR A 63 1.87 -12.35 9.02
CA THR A 63 1.94 -13.42 8.02
C THR A 63 2.99 -13.20 6.94
N ILE A 64 3.43 -11.95 6.74
CA ILE A 64 4.39 -11.60 5.69
C ILE A 64 5.75 -11.25 6.32
N PRO A 65 6.79 -12.08 6.14
CA PRO A 65 8.14 -11.75 6.58
C PRO A 65 8.65 -10.46 5.91
N GLY A 66 9.24 -9.57 6.70
CA GLY A 66 9.75 -8.30 6.18
C GLY A 66 8.66 -7.30 5.78
N PHE A 67 7.45 -7.44 6.35
CA PHE A 67 6.37 -6.48 6.15
C PHE A 67 6.76 -5.09 6.67
N VAL A 68 6.59 -4.08 5.84
CA VAL A 68 6.83 -2.66 6.19
C VAL A 68 5.54 -1.89 5.94
N GLU A 69 5.00 -1.28 6.99
CA GLU A 69 3.82 -0.44 6.91
C GLU A 69 4.23 1.03 6.74
N ILE A 70 3.84 1.61 5.62
CA ILE A 70 4.08 3.02 5.32
C ILE A 70 2.76 3.77 5.44
N TYR A 71 2.66 4.60 6.47
CA TYR A 71 1.49 5.45 6.67
C TYR A 71 1.62 6.75 5.87
N VAL A 72 0.83 6.84 4.80
CA VAL A 72 0.71 8.07 4.00
C VAL A 72 -0.28 9.00 4.71
N LYS A 73 0.24 9.76 5.68
CA LYS A 73 -0.55 10.65 6.53
C LYS A 73 -0.88 11.94 5.81
N THR A 74 -2.18 12.15 5.56
CA THR A 74 -2.70 13.38 4.97
C THR A 74 -4.01 13.73 5.66
N PRO A 75 -4.18 14.96 6.19
CA PRO A 75 -5.45 15.37 6.78
C PRO A 75 -6.61 15.21 5.80
N LEU A 76 -7.76 14.75 6.28
CA LEU A 76 -8.95 14.52 5.45
C LEU A 76 -9.36 15.79 4.68
N SER A 77 -9.26 16.96 5.31
CA SER A 77 -9.53 18.24 4.65
C SER A 77 -8.66 18.51 3.42
N VAL A 78 -7.40 18.08 3.47
CA VAL A 78 -6.46 18.17 2.35
C VAL A 78 -6.80 17.15 1.27
N CYS A 79 -7.17 15.92 1.64
CA CYS A 79 -7.64 14.91 0.70
C CYS A 79 -8.89 15.37 -0.06
N ILE A 80 -9.87 15.94 0.64
CA ILE A 80 -11.09 16.52 0.06
C ILE A 80 -10.74 17.66 -0.89
N LYS A 81 -9.82 18.54 -0.50
CA LYS A 81 -9.39 19.67 -1.35
C LYS A 81 -8.68 19.20 -2.63
N ARG A 82 -7.88 18.14 -2.53
CA ARG A 82 -7.15 17.58 -3.68
C ARG A 82 -8.09 16.85 -4.65
N ASP A 83 -8.97 16.04 -4.14
CA ASP A 83 -10.00 15.20 -4.82
C ASP A 83 -9.73 14.87 -6.30
N VAL A 84 -8.53 14.38 -6.59
CA VAL A 84 -7.99 14.19 -7.96
C VAL A 84 -8.94 13.37 -8.85
N LYS A 85 -9.69 12.43 -8.26
CA LYS A 85 -10.61 11.53 -8.96
C LYS A 85 -12.08 11.98 -8.84
N GLY A 86 -12.38 13.07 -8.15
CA GLY A 86 -13.74 13.54 -7.88
C GLY A 86 -14.56 12.60 -7.00
N MET A 87 -13.90 11.73 -6.23
CA MET A 87 -14.55 10.70 -5.42
C MET A 87 -15.12 11.27 -4.12
N TYR A 88 -14.39 12.20 -3.48
CA TYR A 88 -14.89 12.89 -2.27
C TYR A 88 -16.15 13.71 -2.57
N ALA A 89 -16.17 14.44 -3.69
CA ALA A 89 -17.36 15.18 -4.12
C ALA A 89 -18.57 14.26 -4.33
N LYS A 90 -18.37 13.08 -4.93
CA LYS A 90 -19.42 12.07 -5.11
C LYS A 90 -19.90 11.49 -3.78
N ALA A 91 -19.00 11.17 -2.86
CA ALA A 91 -19.33 10.65 -1.55
C ALA A 91 -20.12 11.66 -0.71
N MET A 92 -19.67 12.92 -0.66
CA MET A 92 -20.39 13.99 0.05
C MET A 92 -21.77 14.29 -0.56
N ALA A 93 -21.95 14.06 -1.86
CA ALA A 93 -23.25 14.15 -2.52
C ALA A 93 -24.14 12.90 -2.34
N GLY A 94 -23.74 11.92 -1.51
CA GLY A 94 -24.48 10.68 -1.27
C GLY A 94 -24.53 9.71 -2.47
N LYS A 95 -23.65 9.90 -3.46
CA LYS A 95 -23.60 9.06 -4.67
C LYS A 95 -22.70 7.83 -4.51
N LEU A 96 -21.91 7.77 -3.44
CA LEU A 96 -21.06 6.66 -3.07
C LEU A 96 -21.31 6.34 -1.59
N SER A 97 -21.45 5.07 -1.28
CA SER A 97 -21.53 4.53 0.08
C SER A 97 -20.20 3.84 0.45
N HIS A 98 -19.97 3.64 1.73
CA HIS A 98 -18.75 2.99 2.25
C HIS A 98 -17.46 3.69 1.81
N PHE A 99 -17.49 5.02 1.79
CA PHE A 99 -16.34 5.82 1.39
C PHE A 99 -15.49 6.19 2.62
N THR A 100 -14.27 5.65 2.66
CA THR A 100 -13.33 5.84 3.78
C THR A 100 -13.08 7.32 4.06
N GLY A 101 -13.29 7.72 5.31
CA GLY A 101 -13.12 9.09 5.78
C GLY A 101 -14.38 9.97 5.66
N ILE A 102 -15.46 9.49 5.04
CA ILE A 102 -16.75 10.21 4.97
C ILE A 102 -17.82 9.44 5.75
N ASP A 103 -18.25 8.29 5.27
CA ASP A 103 -19.26 7.44 5.91
C ASP A 103 -18.68 6.11 6.45
N ASP A 104 -17.43 5.78 6.10
CA ASP A 104 -16.67 4.68 6.69
C ASP A 104 -15.40 5.19 7.39
N PRO A 105 -14.97 4.58 8.52
CA PRO A 105 -13.79 5.00 9.25
C PRO A 105 -12.49 4.67 8.52
N TYR A 106 -11.45 5.45 8.83
CA TYR A 106 -10.06 5.09 8.62
C TYR A 106 -9.40 4.93 9.99
N GLU A 107 -8.95 3.73 10.29
CA GLU A 107 -8.24 3.43 11.54
C GLU A 107 -6.76 3.69 11.33
N GLU A 108 -6.22 4.76 11.94
CA GLU A 108 -4.80 5.11 11.80
C GLU A 108 -3.89 3.98 12.30
N PRO A 109 -2.78 3.70 11.60
CA PRO A 109 -1.79 2.73 12.08
C PRO A 109 -1.23 3.14 13.44
N LEU A 110 -1.14 2.18 14.37
CA LEU A 110 -0.59 2.42 15.70
C LEU A 110 0.94 2.39 15.71
N HIS A 111 1.54 1.53 14.91
CA HIS A 111 2.99 1.28 14.88
C HIS A 111 3.52 1.13 13.45
N PRO A 112 3.29 2.12 12.57
CA PRO A 112 3.84 2.06 11.21
C PRO A 112 5.36 2.23 11.27
N GLU A 113 6.09 1.53 10.43
CA GLU A 113 7.55 1.67 10.30
C GLU A 113 7.94 3.04 9.75
N ILE A 114 7.11 3.58 8.84
CA ILE A 114 7.37 4.88 8.21
C ILE A 114 6.08 5.70 8.20
N VAL A 115 6.20 6.97 8.58
CA VAL A 115 5.12 7.96 8.43
C VAL A 115 5.58 9.04 7.46
N ILE A 116 4.81 9.30 6.42
CA ILE A 116 5.05 10.38 5.46
C ILE A 116 3.89 11.38 5.47
N GLU A 117 4.19 12.66 5.69
CA GLU A 117 3.19 13.74 5.76
C GLU A 117 3.14 14.50 4.44
N THR A 118 2.26 14.08 3.54
CA THR A 118 2.20 14.62 2.16
C THR A 118 1.69 16.06 2.06
N GLU A 119 1.23 16.64 3.15
CA GLU A 119 0.90 18.06 3.23
C GLU A 119 2.16 18.93 3.37
N LYS A 120 3.21 18.39 4.03
CA LYS A 120 4.42 19.13 4.40
C LYS A 120 5.60 18.84 3.47
N SER A 121 5.56 17.72 2.74
CA SER A 121 6.67 17.24 1.93
C SER A 121 6.25 17.00 0.49
N SER A 122 7.16 17.27 -0.43
CA SER A 122 7.01 16.91 -1.84
C SER A 122 7.07 15.38 -2.02
N VAL A 123 6.60 14.89 -3.16
CA VAL A 123 6.68 13.47 -3.51
C VAL A 123 8.12 12.97 -3.47
N SER A 124 9.07 13.78 -3.97
CA SER A 124 10.49 13.42 -4.01
C SER A 124 11.08 13.25 -2.61
N GLU A 125 10.76 14.16 -1.68
CA GLU A 125 11.19 14.07 -0.28
C GLU A 125 10.58 12.85 0.43
N CYS A 126 9.29 12.57 0.18
CA CYS A 126 8.64 11.38 0.73
C CYS A 126 9.32 10.08 0.23
N VAL A 127 9.60 9.98 -1.07
CA VAL A 127 10.29 8.83 -1.65
C VAL A 127 11.70 8.68 -1.08
N GLN A 128 12.46 9.78 -0.98
CA GLN A 128 13.79 9.78 -0.42
C GLN A 128 13.80 9.27 1.04
N SER A 129 12.85 9.72 1.86
CA SER A 129 12.73 9.26 3.24
C SER A 129 12.46 7.74 3.35
N ILE A 130 11.64 7.19 2.44
CA ILE A 130 11.38 5.74 2.38
C ILE A 130 12.66 4.99 2.01
N ILE A 131 13.37 5.43 0.97
CA ILE A 131 14.62 4.79 0.52
C ILE A 131 15.66 4.79 1.63
N GLU A 132 15.90 5.94 2.28
CA GLU A 132 16.84 6.06 3.39
C GLU A 132 16.50 5.15 4.59
N TRP A 133 15.20 4.98 4.87
CA TRP A 133 14.77 4.06 5.92
C TRP A 133 15.05 2.61 5.55
N LEU A 134 14.76 2.20 4.32
CA LEU A 134 15.01 0.85 3.82
C LEU A 134 16.52 0.52 3.76
N GLU A 135 17.36 1.48 3.37
CA GLU A 135 18.81 1.34 3.34
C GLU A 135 19.39 1.17 4.74
N ARG A 136 18.95 1.97 5.72
CA ARG A 136 19.36 1.85 7.13
C ARG A 136 19.01 0.51 7.75
N GLY A 137 17.86 -0.08 7.34
CA GLY A 137 17.41 -1.39 7.77
C GLY A 137 18.03 -2.57 7.03
N ASP A 138 19.02 -2.32 6.13
CA ASP A 138 19.61 -3.35 5.26
C ASP A 138 18.59 -4.11 4.37
N LEU A 139 17.40 -3.53 4.18
CA LEU A 139 16.31 -4.17 3.41
C LEU A 139 16.49 -4.03 1.90
N LEU A 140 17.35 -3.14 1.45
CA LEU A 140 17.71 -2.93 0.04
C LEU A 140 19.08 -3.52 -0.32
N LYS A 141 19.56 -4.54 0.35
CA LYS A 141 20.77 -5.26 -0.08
C LYS A 141 20.50 -5.90 -1.45
N VAL A 142 20.76 -5.13 -2.49
CA VAL A 142 20.87 -5.67 -3.85
C VAL A 142 22.15 -6.51 -3.88
N ASN A 143 21.99 -7.82 -3.93
CA ASN A 143 23.14 -8.71 -4.14
C ASN A 143 23.58 -8.51 -5.60
N LEU A 144 24.47 -7.51 -5.83
CA LEU A 144 25.02 -7.19 -7.17
C LEU A 144 25.68 -8.38 -7.84
N SER A 145 26.07 -9.42 -7.09
CA SER A 145 26.62 -10.65 -7.65
C SER A 145 25.58 -11.49 -8.41
N SER A 146 24.29 -11.28 -8.20
CA SER A 146 23.22 -11.96 -8.96
C SER A 146 22.85 -11.25 -10.26
N LEU A 147 23.43 -10.09 -10.54
CA LEU A 147 23.19 -9.30 -11.77
C LEU A 147 24.29 -9.49 -12.83
N LEU A 148 25.29 -10.34 -12.58
CA LEU A 148 26.27 -10.68 -13.61
C LEU A 148 25.57 -11.50 -14.71
N PRO A 149 25.74 -11.13 -15.99
CA PRO A 149 25.14 -11.88 -17.07
C PRO A 149 25.67 -13.32 -17.07
N PHE A 150 24.79 -14.26 -17.31
CA PHE A 150 25.14 -15.65 -17.58
C PHE A 150 26.21 -15.67 -18.68
N SER A 151 27.46 -15.91 -18.32
CA SER A 151 28.50 -16.22 -19.30
C SER A 151 28.27 -17.68 -19.76
N GLY A 152 27.26 -17.83 -20.62
CA GLY A 152 27.06 -19.06 -21.35
C GLY A 152 28.22 -19.24 -22.34
N SER A 153 29.16 -20.07 -21.99
CA SER A 153 30.09 -20.65 -22.98
C SER A 153 29.30 -21.64 -23.82
N VAL A 154 29.24 -21.40 -25.10
CA VAL A 154 28.83 -22.35 -26.13
C VAL A 154 29.90 -23.41 -26.28
#